data_6bb86b2722c2c411cfe11436ff9f3f79
#
_entry.id   6bb86b2722c2c411cfe11436ff9f3f79
#
_cell.length_a   1.000
_cell.length_b   1.000
_cell.length_c   1.000
_cell.angle_alpha   90.00
_cell.angle_beta   90.00
_cell.angle_gamma   90.00
#
_symmetry.space_group_name_H-M   'P 1'
#
loop_
_entity.id
_entity.type
_entity.pdbx_description
1 polymer ?
#
loop_
_entity_poly.entity_id
_entity_poly.type
_entity_poly.pdbx_seq_one_letter_code
_entity_poly.pdbx_strand_id
1 'polypeptide(L)'
;MLIPCSSASDFYLRFKKRVMLHAILEGAKLVFIVAIAVVILLEYISPFAQRSLGVDFPVRIREFFSFTKSSRDSNVKEVLNLANMIRLITDDQLSEGRVLRYAGLISHASQKYGVNPLEIIALIMAESGFKEKSINRETGDYGLGQINWEHWGKDYGYTPQQLLDPSINIFLTCHVYEFFGKDFGKYHRGNGIQCRAYLVNVKGILSTLNAFVELNKRKIS
;
A
#
# COMPACT_ATOMS: atom_id res chain seq x y z
N MET A 1 -43.88 -27.30 -15.67
CA MET A 1 -42.70 -26.75 -15.05
C MET A 1 -42.23 -25.58 -15.88
N LEU A 2 -42.65 -24.36 -15.49
CA LEU A 2 -42.41 -23.12 -16.27
C LEU A 2 -41.08 -22.51 -15.80
N ILE A 3 -40.15 -22.36 -16.74
CA ILE A 3 -38.85 -21.69 -16.49
C ILE A 3 -39.11 -20.18 -16.43
N PRO A 4 -38.70 -19.46 -15.39
CA PRO A 4 -38.99 -18.05 -15.26
C PRO A 4 -38.20 -17.22 -16.28
N CYS A 5 -38.89 -16.30 -16.96
CA CYS A 5 -38.42 -15.41 -18.02
C CYS A 5 -37.53 -14.25 -17.54
N SER A 6 -36.91 -14.36 -16.37
CA SER A 6 -36.06 -13.29 -15.77
C SER A 6 -34.61 -13.29 -16.23
N SER A 7 -34.14 -14.30 -16.98
CA SER A 7 -32.71 -14.45 -17.32
C SER A 7 -32.29 -13.66 -18.58
N ALA A 8 -33.17 -13.33 -19.48
CA ALA A 8 -32.84 -12.66 -20.74
C ALA A 8 -32.59 -11.16 -20.57
N SER A 9 -33.37 -10.48 -19.73
CA SER A 9 -33.20 -9.04 -19.43
C SER A 9 -31.90 -8.76 -18.64
N ASP A 10 -31.57 -9.63 -17.68
CA ASP A 10 -30.33 -9.53 -16.89
C ASP A 10 -29.10 -9.82 -17.74
N PHE A 11 -29.17 -10.77 -18.67
CA PHE A 11 -28.11 -11.04 -19.61
C PHE A 11 -27.84 -9.85 -20.53
N TYR A 12 -28.94 -9.26 -21.09
CA TYR A 12 -28.85 -8.10 -21.98
C TYR A 12 -28.27 -6.87 -21.27
N LEU A 13 -28.67 -6.60 -20.02
CA LEU A 13 -28.14 -5.51 -19.21
C LEU A 13 -26.62 -5.69 -18.87
N ARG A 14 -26.21 -6.90 -18.56
CA ARG A 14 -24.76 -7.21 -18.30
C ARG A 14 -23.93 -7.11 -19.58
N PHE A 15 -24.51 -7.56 -20.73
CA PHE A 15 -23.86 -7.45 -22.02
C PHE A 15 -23.70 -5.97 -22.42
N LYS A 16 -24.77 -5.16 -22.31
CA LYS A 16 -24.73 -3.72 -22.59
C LYS A 16 -23.74 -2.98 -21.73
N LYS A 17 -23.64 -3.29 -20.41
CA LYS A 17 -22.62 -2.74 -19.51
C LYS A 17 -21.21 -3.11 -19.92
N ARG A 18 -20.95 -4.36 -20.34
CA ARG A 18 -19.62 -4.80 -20.81
C ARG A 18 -19.21 -4.09 -22.09
N VAL A 19 -20.12 -3.98 -23.06
CA VAL A 19 -19.84 -3.27 -24.32
C VAL A 19 -19.56 -1.80 -24.07
N MET A 20 -20.35 -1.15 -23.20
CA MET A 20 -20.15 0.25 -22.84
C MET A 20 -18.82 0.47 -22.08
N LEU A 21 -18.47 -0.42 -21.15
CA LEU A 21 -17.21 -0.35 -20.42
C LEU A 21 -16.02 -0.57 -21.36
N HIS A 22 -16.14 -1.48 -22.33
CA HIS A 22 -15.08 -1.71 -23.32
C HIS A 22 -14.90 -0.49 -24.25
N ALA A 23 -15.98 0.14 -24.70
CA ALA A 23 -15.92 1.36 -25.50
C ALA A 23 -15.28 2.54 -24.72
N ILE A 24 -15.58 2.68 -23.43
CA ILE A 24 -14.95 3.69 -22.56
C ILE A 24 -13.45 3.41 -22.39
N LEU A 25 -13.05 2.16 -22.19
CA LEU A 25 -11.64 1.77 -22.07
C LEU A 25 -10.86 2.00 -23.36
N GLU A 26 -11.44 1.68 -24.52
CA GLU A 26 -10.82 1.96 -25.82
C GLU A 26 -10.72 3.46 -26.11
N GLY A 27 -11.77 4.23 -25.75
CA GLY A 27 -11.72 5.70 -25.81
C GLY A 27 -10.63 6.30 -24.93
N ALA A 28 -10.47 5.80 -23.70
CA ALA A 28 -9.42 6.23 -22.78
C ALA A 28 -8.01 5.90 -23.30
N LYS A 29 -7.81 4.72 -23.93
CA LYS A 29 -6.54 4.37 -24.60
C LYS A 29 -6.21 5.32 -25.73
N LEU A 30 -7.20 5.67 -26.57
CA LEU A 30 -7.03 6.59 -27.69
C LEU A 30 -6.62 7.99 -27.19
N VAL A 31 -7.31 8.51 -26.15
CA VAL A 31 -6.97 9.80 -25.53
C VAL A 31 -5.53 9.77 -24.96
N PHE A 32 -5.14 8.67 -24.33
CA PHE A 32 -3.78 8.51 -23.80
C PHE A 32 -2.71 8.47 -24.90
N ILE A 33 -2.98 7.75 -26.00
CA ILE A 33 -2.07 7.69 -27.16
C ILE A 33 -1.96 9.07 -27.83
N VAL A 34 -3.07 9.79 -27.98
CA VAL A 34 -3.06 11.15 -28.53
C VAL A 34 -2.28 12.11 -27.61
N ALA A 35 -2.47 12.00 -26.30
CA ALA A 35 -1.70 12.81 -25.34
C ALA A 35 -0.19 12.54 -25.42
N ILE A 36 0.22 11.28 -25.55
CA ILE A 36 1.63 10.91 -25.75
C ILE A 36 2.14 11.45 -27.10
N ALA A 37 1.37 11.31 -28.17
CA ALA A 37 1.75 11.80 -29.48
C ALA A 37 1.92 13.33 -29.48
N VAL A 38 1.03 14.06 -28.79
CA VAL A 38 1.12 15.52 -28.62
C VAL A 38 2.38 15.90 -27.82
N VAL A 39 2.72 15.14 -26.77
CA VAL A 39 3.94 15.39 -25.99
C VAL A 39 5.19 15.15 -26.84
N ILE A 40 5.23 14.06 -27.62
CA ILE A 40 6.34 13.77 -28.54
C ILE A 40 6.44 14.87 -29.62
N LEU A 41 5.30 15.29 -30.19
CA LEU A 41 5.26 16.34 -31.20
C LEU A 41 5.76 17.69 -30.64
N LEU A 42 5.38 18.01 -29.41
CA LEU A 42 5.85 19.22 -28.70
C LEU A 42 7.36 19.16 -28.43
N GLU A 43 7.93 18.00 -28.12
CA GLU A 43 9.37 17.81 -27.99
C GLU A 43 10.13 17.98 -29.32
N TYR A 44 9.53 17.53 -30.44
CA TYR A 44 10.13 17.69 -31.77
C TYR A 44 10.01 19.09 -32.32
N ILE A 45 8.92 19.79 -32.03
CA ILE A 45 8.65 21.19 -32.50
C ILE A 45 9.31 22.21 -31.57
N SER A 46 9.59 21.88 -30.33
CA SER A 46 10.17 22.75 -29.30
C SER A 46 11.46 23.47 -29.75
N PRO A 47 12.45 22.80 -30.39
CA PRO A 47 13.67 23.50 -30.84
C PRO A 47 13.42 24.56 -31.93
N PHE A 48 12.36 24.34 -32.73
CA PHE A 48 12.00 25.26 -33.79
C PHE A 48 11.16 26.44 -33.27
N ALA A 49 10.23 26.16 -32.37
CA ALA A 49 9.34 27.12 -31.73
C ALA A 49 10.12 28.08 -30.78
N GLN A 50 11.15 27.57 -30.10
CA GLN A 50 12.01 28.38 -29.24
C GLN A 50 12.76 29.47 -30.00
N ARG A 51 13.19 29.19 -31.24
CA ARG A 51 13.84 30.20 -32.09
C ARG A 51 12.89 31.26 -32.64
N SER A 52 11.59 30.91 -32.76
CA SER A 52 10.62 31.80 -33.44
C SER A 52 9.77 32.63 -32.49
N LEU A 53 9.55 32.19 -31.24
CA LEU A 53 8.57 32.79 -30.31
C LEU A 53 9.17 33.32 -29.00
N GLY A 54 10.46 33.08 -28.72
CA GLY A 54 11.13 33.58 -27.51
C GLY A 54 10.52 33.08 -26.20
N VAL A 55 9.78 31.93 -26.20
CA VAL A 55 9.10 31.38 -25.05
C VAL A 55 9.83 30.14 -24.55
N ASP A 56 10.34 30.24 -23.34
CA ASP A 56 11.12 29.19 -22.67
C ASP A 56 10.19 28.13 -22.05
N PHE A 57 9.56 27.30 -22.92
CA PHE A 57 8.60 26.25 -22.51
C PHE A 57 9.18 24.92 -21.99
N PRO A 58 10.45 24.52 -22.24
CA PRO A 58 10.89 23.16 -21.97
C PRO A 58 11.36 22.86 -20.55
N VAL A 59 11.77 23.87 -19.77
CA VAL A 59 12.38 23.65 -18.45
C VAL A 59 11.37 23.03 -17.48
N ARG A 60 10.15 23.54 -17.43
CA ARG A 60 9.11 23.05 -16.49
C ARG A 60 8.62 21.63 -16.78
N ILE A 61 8.49 21.26 -18.06
CA ILE A 61 8.02 19.91 -18.43
C ILE A 61 9.13 18.88 -18.15
N ARG A 62 10.38 19.18 -18.49
CA ARG A 62 11.52 18.32 -18.20
C ARG A 62 11.73 18.15 -16.69
N GLU A 63 11.59 19.20 -15.90
CA GLU A 63 11.64 19.16 -14.44
C GLU A 63 10.47 18.35 -13.87
N PHE A 64 9.25 18.50 -14.39
CA PHE A 64 8.10 17.71 -13.97
C PHE A 64 8.30 16.20 -14.23
N PHE A 65 8.77 15.81 -15.42
CA PHE A 65 9.05 14.41 -15.73
C PHE A 65 10.27 13.86 -14.99
N SER A 66 11.30 14.65 -14.76
CA SER A 66 12.45 14.24 -13.94
C SER A 66 12.05 14.08 -12.47
N PHE A 67 11.23 14.99 -11.94
CA PHE A 67 10.67 14.89 -10.59
C PHE A 67 9.79 13.65 -10.42
N THR A 68 8.86 13.40 -11.36
CA THR A 68 7.96 12.22 -11.30
C THR A 68 8.72 10.92 -11.48
N LYS A 69 9.75 10.87 -12.32
CA LYS A 69 10.63 9.69 -12.47
C LYS A 69 11.44 9.44 -11.21
N SER A 70 12.10 10.46 -10.67
CA SER A 70 12.89 10.36 -9.44
C SER A 70 12.04 9.94 -8.24
N SER A 71 10.84 10.51 -8.09
CA SER A 71 9.89 10.12 -7.03
C SER A 71 9.41 8.68 -7.19
N ARG A 72 9.13 8.24 -8.42
CA ARG A 72 8.69 6.87 -8.71
C ARG A 72 9.81 5.86 -8.43
N ASP A 73 11.03 6.14 -8.87
CA ASP A 73 12.19 5.27 -8.64
C ASP A 73 12.52 5.19 -7.14
N SER A 74 12.37 6.27 -6.39
CA SER A 74 12.50 6.31 -4.94
C SER A 74 11.47 5.41 -4.24
N ASN A 75 10.20 5.51 -4.63
CA ASN A 75 9.12 4.69 -4.06
C ASN A 75 9.29 3.20 -4.35
N VAL A 76 9.69 2.85 -5.58
CA VAL A 76 9.96 1.45 -5.94
C VAL A 76 11.13 0.89 -5.12
N LYS A 77 12.21 1.65 -4.97
CA LYS A 77 13.36 1.24 -4.15
C LYS A 77 12.98 1.03 -2.69
N GLU A 78 12.16 1.92 -2.13
CA GLU A 78 11.62 1.78 -0.77
C GLU A 78 10.82 0.49 -0.61
N VAL A 79 9.85 0.23 -1.51
CA VAL A 79 9.02 -0.99 -1.47
C VAL A 79 9.89 -2.25 -1.55
N LEU A 80 10.90 -2.28 -2.43
CA LEU A 80 11.81 -3.42 -2.55
C LEU A 80 12.65 -3.62 -1.27
N ASN A 81 13.11 -2.55 -0.64
CA ASN A 81 13.80 -2.62 0.64
C ASN A 81 12.90 -3.17 1.74
N LEU A 82 11.66 -2.69 1.86
CA LEU A 82 10.68 -3.21 2.82
C LEU A 82 10.35 -4.70 2.53
N ALA A 83 10.26 -5.08 1.26
CA ALA A 83 10.05 -6.48 0.87
C ALA A 83 11.19 -7.38 1.37
N ASN A 84 12.45 -6.96 1.22
CA ASN A 84 13.62 -7.69 1.72
C ASN A 84 13.60 -7.81 3.25
N MET A 85 13.14 -6.77 3.96
CA MET A 85 13.00 -6.79 5.41
C MET A 85 11.90 -7.76 5.88
N ILE A 86 10.76 -7.78 5.18
CA ILE A 86 9.68 -8.74 5.46
C ILE A 86 10.19 -10.17 5.25
N ARG A 87 10.90 -10.47 4.15
CA ARG A 87 11.51 -11.79 3.93
C ARG A 87 12.44 -12.18 5.08
N LEU A 88 13.33 -11.27 5.47
CA LEU A 88 14.29 -11.51 6.54
C LEU A 88 13.61 -11.95 7.84
N ILE A 89 12.57 -11.23 8.27
CA ILE A 89 11.93 -11.51 9.56
C ILE A 89 10.89 -12.63 9.51
N THR A 90 10.42 -13.00 8.32
CA THR A 90 9.48 -14.12 8.11
C THR A 90 10.19 -15.40 7.67
N ASP A 91 11.53 -15.39 7.63
CA ASP A 91 12.37 -16.52 7.23
C ASP A 91 11.92 -17.12 5.86
N ASP A 92 11.67 -16.24 4.89
CA ASP A 92 11.20 -16.57 3.53
C ASP A 92 9.92 -17.44 3.46
N GLN A 93 9.12 -17.48 4.54
CA GLN A 93 7.90 -18.30 4.59
C GLN A 93 6.73 -17.75 3.75
N LEU A 94 6.84 -16.50 3.29
CA LEU A 94 5.82 -15.85 2.46
C LEU A 94 6.16 -15.95 0.98
N SER A 95 5.13 -16.15 0.15
CA SER A 95 5.31 -16.05 -1.30
C SER A 95 5.72 -14.64 -1.72
N GLU A 96 6.49 -14.54 -2.82
CA GLU A 96 6.96 -13.27 -3.40
C GLU A 96 5.83 -12.25 -3.59
N GLY A 97 4.70 -12.70 -4.16
CA GLY A 97 3.55 -11.82 -4.39
C GLY A 97 2.95 -11.26 -3.09
N ARG A 98 2.96 -12.02 -1.99
CA ARG A 98 2.51 -11.52 -0.68
C ARG A 98 3.49 -10.51 -0.11
N VAL A 99 4.79 -10.82 -0.16
CA VAL A 99 5.83 -9.94 0.34
C VAL A 99 5.77 -8.57 -0.35
N LEU A 100 5.71 -8.54 -1.68
CA LEU A 100 5.62 -7.29 -2.45
C LEU A 100 4.31 -6.54 -2.18
N ARG A 101 3.18 -7.27 -2.07
CA ARG A 101 1.89 -6.68 -1.73
C ARG A 101 1.92 -6.00 -0.36
N TYR A 102 2.44 -6.69 0.65
CA TYR A 102 2.50 -6.13 2.01
C TYR A 102 3.48 -4.96 2.08
N ALA A 103 4.65 -5.05 1.46
CA ALA A 103 5.61 -3.97 1.41
C ALA A 103 5.01 -2.70 0.76
N GLY A 104 4.30 -2.84 -0.35
CA GLY A 104 3.62 -1.72 -1.01
C GLY A 104 2.52 -1.10 -0.15
N LEU A 105 1.69 -1.93 0.50
CA LEU A 105 0.64 -1.46 1.41
C LEU A 105 1.23 -0.74 2.63
N ILE A 106 2.29 -1.30 3.24
CA ILE A 106 2.95 -0.70 4.40
C ILE A 106 3.61 0.63 4.01
N SER A 107 4.34 0.70 2.90
CA SER A 107 4.93 1.96 2.42
C SER A 107 3.87 3.04 2.25
N HIS A 108 2.78 2.73 1.53
CA HIS A 108 1.71 3.68 1.28
C HIS A 108 0.96 4.11 2.55
N ALA A 109 0.58 3.17 3.41
CA ALA A 109 -0.11 3.47 4.66
C ALA A 109 0.79 4.26 5.62
N SER A 110 2.07 3.90 5.71
CA SER A 110 3.04 4.61 6.55
C SER A 110 3.23 6.06 6.13
N GLN A 111 3.30 6.33 4.84
CA GLN A 111 3.35 7.71 4.32
C GLN A 111 2.08 8.48 4.66
N LYS A 112 0.90 7.86 4.49
CA LYS A 112 -0.39 8.50 4.79
C LYS A 112 -0.53 8.91 6.25
N TYR A 113 -0.11 8.05 7.18
CA TYR A 113 -0.26 8.28 8.63
C TYR A 113 1.00 8.83 9.30
N GLY A 114 2.06 9.09 8.54
CA GLY A 114 3.31 9.64 9.08
C GLY A 114 3.99 8.72 10.10
N VAL A 115 3.86 7.40 9.96
CA VAL A 115 4.47 6.39 10.83
C VAL A 115 5.70 5.76 10.17
N ASN A 116 6.62 5.24 10.96
CA ASN A 116 7.81 4.55 10.42
C ASN A 116 7.42 3.17 9.87
N PRO A 117 7.68 2.84 8.59
CA PRO A 117 7.32 1.55 8.02
C PRO A 117 8.02 0.36 8.71
N LEU A 118 9.21 0.54 9.29
CA LEU A 118 9.89 -0.52 10.04
C LEU A 118 9.18 -0.84 11.35
N GLU A 119 8.61 0.16 12.00
CA GLU A 119 7.79 -0.03 13.21
C GLU A 119 6.52 -0.81 12.89
N ILE A 120 5.88 -0.53 11.74
CA ILE A 120 4.70 -1.28 11.28
C ILE A 120 5.06 -2.72 10.94
N ILE A 121 6.19 -2.97 10.27
CA ILE A 121 6.67 -4.33 10.00
C ILE A 121 6.90 -5.09 11.33
N ALA A 122 7.58 -4.46 12.30
CA ALA A 122 7.85 -5.06 13.60
C ALA A 122 6.55 -5.37 14.38
N LEU A 123 5.58 -4.45 14.31
CA LEU A 123 4.27 -4.59 14.92
C LEU A 123 3.50 -5.77 14.30
N ILE A 124 3.35 -5.84 12.98
CA ILE A 124 2.65 -6.93 12.29
C ILE A 124 3.32 -8.28 12.60
N MET A 125 4.63 -8.32 12.64
CA MET A 125 5.36 -9.53 12.99
C MET A 125 5.07 -9.97 14.44
N ALA A 126 5.02 -9.04 15.38
CA ALA A 126 4.71 -9.32 16.78
C ALA A 126 3.25 -9.76 17.00
N GLU A 127 2.30 -9.21 16.24
CA GLU A 127 0.85 -9.44 16.39
C GLU A 127 0.39 -10.74 15.73
N SER A 128 0.82 -11.02 14.51
CA SER A 128 0.30 -12.15 13.73
C SER A 128 1.38 -13.03 13.07
N GLY A 129 2.65 -12.61 13.08
CA GLY A 129 3.69 -13.24 12.27
C GLY A 129 3.36 -13.17 10.76
N PHE A 130 2.75 -12.08 10.29
CA PHE A 130 2.30 -11.90 8.91
C PHE A 130 1.22 -12.90 8.45
N LYS A 131 0.43 -13.47 9.38
CA LYS A 131 -0.70 -14.34 9.07
C LYS A 131 -1.97 -13.53 8.84
N GLU A 132 -2.32 -13.26 7.57
CA GLU A 132 -3.48 -12.41 7.20
C GLU A 132 -4.82 -12.94 7.71
N LYS A 133 -4.96 -14.25 7.94
CA LYS A 133 -6.19 -14.89 8.44
C LYS A 133 -6.15 -15.14 9.94
N SER A 134 -5.22 -14.52 10.67
CA SER A 134 -5.13 -14.64 12.13
C SER A 134 -6.39 -14.07 12.78
N ILE A 135 -6.99 -14.82 13.70
CA ILE A 135 -8.18 -14.43 14.46
C ILE A 135 -7.96 -14.83 15.92
N ASN A 136 -7.98 -13.85 16.81
CA ASN A 136 -8.11 -14.10 18.25
C ASN A 136 -9.60 -13.94 18.62
N ARG A 137 -10.28 -15.07 18.81
CA ARG A 137 -11.72 -15.07 19.12
C ARG A 137 -12.04 -14.62 20.53
N GLU A 138 -11.11 -14.71 21.47
CA GLU A 138 -11.30 -14.30 22.87
C GLU A 138 -11.35 -12.80 22.99
N THR A 139 -10.50 -12.09 22.25
CA THR A 139 -10.41 -10.62 22.29
C THR A 139 -11.12 -9.96 21.12
N GLY A 140 -11.46 -10.68 20.05
CA GLY A 140 -12.09 -10.12 18.87
C GLY A 140 -11.11 -9.39 17.96
N ASP A 141 -9.85 -9.86 17.88
CA ASP A 141 -8.80 -9.25 17.08
C ASP A 141 -8.60 -10.01 15.77
N TYR A 142 -8.38 -9.27 14.66
CA TYR A 142 -8.39 -9.81 13.31
C TYR A 142 -7.20 -9.35 12.47
N GLY A 143 -6.65 -10.29 11.69
CA GLY A 143 -5.73 -10.03 10.59
C GLY A 143 -4.31 -9.71 11.00
N LEU A 144 -3.57 -9.04 10.10
CA LEU A 144 -2.13 -8.81 10.22
C LEU A 144 -1.73 -8.02 11.48
N GLY A 145 -2.39 -6.92 11.76
CA GLY A 145 -2.13 -6.09 12.93
C GLY A 145 -3.02 -6.41 14.13
N GLN A 146 -3.78 -7.51 14.11
CA GLN A 146 -4.71 -7.91 15.18
C GLN A 146 -5.62 -6.76 15.59
N ILE A 147 -6.32 -6.18 14.60
CA ILE A 147 -7.25 -5.07 14.82
C ILE A 147 -8.49 -5.57 15.56
N ASN A 148 -8.78 -4.97 16.72
CA ASN A 148 -9.96 -5.25 17.49
C ASN A 148 -11.21 -4.74 16.77
N TRP A 149 -12.17 -5.65 16.51
CA TRP A 149 -13.36 -5.29 15.75
C TRP A 149 -14.30 -4.37 16.53
N GLU A 150 -14.54 -4.63 17.83
CA GLU A 150 -15.46 -3.83 18.64
C GLU A 150 -14.98 -2.39 18.85
N HIS A 151 -13.66 -2.19 18.96
CA HIS A 151 -13.07 -0.87 19.23
C HIS A 151 -12.71 -0.09 17.96
N TRP A 152 -12.43 -0.78 16.85
CA TRP A 152 -11.94 -0.12 15.64
C TRP A 152 -12.72 -0.50 14.39
N GLY A 153 -12.91 -1.80 14.12
CA GLY A 153 -13.54 -2.26 12.89
C GLY A 153 -14.97 -1.73 12.77
N LYS A 154 -15.74 -1.78 13.85
CA LYS A 154 -17.13 -1.35 13.92
C LYS A 154 -17.29 0.16 13.71
N ASP A 155 -16.44 0.96 14.34
CA ASP A 155 -16.49 2.43 14.23
C ASP A 155 -16.19 2.91 12.81
N TYR A 156 -15.36 2.15 12.06
CA TYR A 156 -15.07 2.40 10.64
C TYR A 156 -16.01 1.69 9.67
N GLY A 157 -17.06 1.02 10.17
CA GLY A 157 -18.07 0.33 9.36
C GLY A 157 -17.58 -0.95 8.70
N TYR A 158 -16.49 -1.55 9.15
CA TYR A 158 -16.00 -2.82 8.64
C TYR A 158 -16.61 -4.01 9.39
N THR A 159 -16.87 -5.10 8.66
CA THR A 159 -17.20 -6.38 9.24
C THR A 159 -15.94 -7.11 9.72
N PRO A 160 -16.03 -8.07 10.67
CA PRO A 160 -14.89 -8.91 11.08
C PRO A 160 -14.18 -9.58 9.88
N GLN A 161 -14.95 -10.02 8.89
CA GLN A 161 -14.39 -10.65 7.68
C GLN A 161 -13.58 -9.70 6.82
N GLN A 162 -13.98 -8.43 6.73
CA GLN A 162 -13.24 -7.40 5.99
C GLN A 162 -11.91 -7.04 6.67
N LEU A 163 -11.82 -7.16 8.00
CA LEU A 163 -10.55 -6.95 8.72
C LEU A 163 -9.50 -8.01 8.39
N LEU A 164 -9.86 -9.11 7.72
CA LEU A 164 -8.92 -10.10 7.19
C LEU A 164 -8.34 -9.73 5.81
N ASP A 165 -8.80 -8.63 5.20
CA ASP A 165 -8.18 -8.09 3.98
C ASP A 165 -6.92 -7.30 4.35
N PRO A 166 -5.76 -7.65 3.77
CA PRO A 166 -4.50 -6.97 4.08
C PRO A 166 -4.50 -5.47 3.87
N SER A 167 -5.24 -4.96 2.87
CA SER A 167 -5.27 -3.54 2.59
C SER A 167 -6.00 -2.78 3.69
N ILE A 168 -7.17 -3.25 4.10
CA ILE A 168 -7.93 -2.65 5.21
C ILE A 168 -7.14 -2.76 6.51
N ASN A 169 -6.60 -3.96 6.80
CA ASN A 169 -5.92 -4.23 8.05
C ASN A 169 -4.65 -3.40 8.24
N ILE A 170 -3.76 -3.34 7.24
CA ILE A 170 -2.52 -2.55 7.32
C ILE A 170 -2.83 -1.06 7.47
N PHE A 171 -3.82 -0.53 6.76
CA PHE A 171 -4.21 0.86 6.90
C PHE A 171 -4.75 1.17 8.30
N LEU A 172 -5.60 0.32 8.86
CA LEU A 172 -6.07 0.46 10.23
C LEU A 172 -4.93 0.29 11.24
N THR A 173 -4.00 -0.63 11.01
CA THR A 173 -2.80 -0.80 11.86
C THR A 173 -2.01 0.50 11.96
N CYS A 174 -1.70 1.14 10.83
CA CYS A 174 -0.99 2.42 10.82
C CYS A 174 -1.78 3.53 11.51
N HIS A 175 -3.10 3.59 11.27
CA HIS A 175 -3.98 4.57 11.88
C HIS A 175 -4.06 4.42 13.40
N VAL A 176 -4.30 3.20 13.88
CA VAL A 176 -4.37 2.90 15.33
C VAL A 176 -3.04 3.17 16.02
N TYR A 177 -1.92 2.83 15.37
CA TYR A 177 -0.59 3.09 15.91
C TYR A 177 -0.32 4.60 16.01
N GLU A 178 -0.69 5.36 14.99
CA GLU A 178 -0.62 6.84 15.00
C GLU A 178 -1.51 7.43 16.10
N PHE A 179 -2.77 6.98 16.20
CA PHE A 179 -3.74 7.41 17.22
C PHE A 179 -3.18 7.26 18.64
N PHE A 180 -2.47 6.19 18.92
CA PHE A 180 -1.81 5.96 20.21
C PHE A 180 -0.44 6.65 20.35
N GLY A 181 -0.13 7.62 19.48
CA GLY A 181 1.11 8.39 19.54
C GLY A 181 2.36 7.59 19.20
N LYS A 182 2.22 6.55 18.38
CA LYS A 182 3.32 5.66 17.96
C LYS A 182 3.95 4.89 19.13
N ASP A 183 3.12 4.50 20.08
CA ASP A 183 3.51 3.72 21.25
C ASP A 183 3.05 2.27 21.13
N PHE A 184 3.98 1.33 21.07
CA PHE A 184 3.72 -0.11 20.96
C PHE A 184 2.92 -0.65 22.14
N GLY A 185 3.15 -0.15 23.35
CA GLY A 185 2.47 -0.61 24.54
C GLY A 185 1.01 -0.20 24.54
N LYS A 186 0.73 1.03 24.14
CA LYS A 186 -0.63 1.54 23.98
C LYS A 186 -1.36 0.87 22.82
N TYR A 187 -0.67 0.59 21.73
CA TYR A 187 -1.26 -0.17 20.64
C TYR A 187 -1.77 -1.53 21.13
N HIS A 188 -0.95 -2.25 21.89
CA HIS A 188 -1.28 -3.59 22.38
C HIS A 188 -2.33 -3.62 23.51
N ARG A 189 -2.36 -2.62 24.38
CA ARG A 189 -3.19 -2.63 25.62
C ARG A 189 -3.99 -1.35 25.87
N GLY A 190 -4.02 -0.43 24.93
CA GLY A 190 -4.62 0.87 25.16
C GLY A 190 -3.94 1.59 26.33
N ASN A 191 -4.76 2.13 27.24
CA ASN A 191 -4.29 2.77 28.46
C ASN A 191 -4.10 1.79 29.64
N GLY A 192 -4.16 0.48 29.38
CA GLY A 192 -3.99 -0.55 30.39
C GLY A 192 -2.51 -0.80 30.78
N ILE A 193 -2.32 -1.79 31.67
CA ILE A 193 -0.97 -2.20 32.09
C ILE A 193 -0.23 -2.81 30.89
N GLN A 194 0.92 -2.24 30.55
CA GLN A 194 1.72 -2.67 29.41
C GLN A 194 2.35 -4.04 29.64
N CYS A 195 2.32 -4.89 28.62
CA CYS A 195 2.95 -6.20 28.64
C CYS A 195 4.44 -6.07 28.33
N ARG A 196 5.31 -6.24 29.33
CA ARG A 196 6.77 -6.15 29.17
C ARG A 196 7.31 -7.15 28.14
N ALA A 197 6.80 -8.38 28.13
CA ALA A 197 7.21 -9.40 27.17
C ALA A 197 6.92 -8.99 25.73
N TYR A 198 5.74 -8.42 25.47
CA TYR A 198 5.37 -7.88 24.17
C TYR A 198 6.33 -6.75 23.73
N LEU A 199 6.61 -5.80 24.63
CA LEU A 199 7.52 -4.69 24.32
C LEU A 199 8.93 -5.15 24.03
N VAL A 200 9.44 -6.16 24.73
CA VAL A 200 10.76 -6.76 24.46
C VAL A 200 10.76 -7.41 23.08
N ASN A 201 9.71 -8.17 22.75
CA ASN A 201 9.58 -8.83 21.46
C ASN A 201 9.56 -7.83 20.29
N VAL A 202 8.62 -6.87 20.29
CA VAL A 202 8.48 -5.91 19.17
C VAL A 202 9.72 -5.02 19.01
N LYS A 203 10.36 -4.59 20.10
CA LYS A 203 11.59 -3.81 20.06
C LYS A 203 12.78 -4.64 19.59
N GLY A 204 12.83 -5.92 19.92
CA GLY A 204 13.83 -6.86 19.40
C GLY A 204 13.75 -7.02 17.88
N ILE A 205 12.55 -7.21 17.36
CA ILE A 205 12.30 -7.28 15.91
C ILE A 205 12.74 -5.97 15.24
N LEU A 206 12.32 -4.82 15.77
CA LEU A 206 12.70 -3.52 15.23
C LEU A 206 14.23 -3.29 15.24
N SER A 207 14.92 -3.71 16.29
CA SER A 207 16.38 -3.66 16.38
C SER A 207 17.04 -4.47 15.26
N THR A 208 16.54 -5.66 14.98
CA THR A 208 17.02 -6.51 13.88
C THR A 208 16.86 -5.83 12.53
N LEU A 209 15.69 -5.22 12.28
CA LEU A 209 15.41 -4.48 11.04
C LEU A 209 16.35 -3.27 10.88
N ASN A 210 16.56 -2.50 11.94
CA ASN A 210 17.48 -1.35 11.91
C ASN A 210 18.93 -1.78 11.66
N ALA A 211 19.40 -2.88 12.28
CA ALA A 211 20.73 -3.42 12.03
C ALA A 211 20.91 -3.84 10.56
N PHE A 212 19.89 -4.43 9.94
CA PHE A 212 19.93 -4.79 8.53
C PHE A 212 20.02 -3.55 7.62
N VAL A 213 19.30 -2.47 7.93
CA VAL A 213 19.43 -1.20 7.21
C VAL A 213 20.85 -0.66 7.26
N GLU A 214 21.46 -0.62 8.45
CA GLU A 214 22.82 -0.10 8.63
C GLU A 214 23.88 -0.95 7.91
N LEU A 215 23.73 -2.27 7.92
CA LEU A 215 24.61 -3.17 7.17
C LEU A 215 24.54 -2.93 5.65
N ASN A 216 23.35 -2.70 5.12
CA ASN A 216 23.17 -2.44 3.69
C ASN A 216 23.71 -1.06 3.28
N LYS A 217 23.60 -0.03 4.11
CA LYS A 217 24.21 1.28 3.84
C LYS A 217 25.73 1.17 3.71
N ARG A 218 26.40 0.39 4.57
CA ARG A 218 27.85 0.20 4.55
C ARG A 218 28.36 -0.56 3.31
N LYS A 219 27.53 -1.38 2.67
CA LYS A 219 27.91 -2.11 1.45
C LYS A 219 27.87 -1.25 0.18
N ILE A 220 27.21 -0.09 0.24
CA ILE A 220 26.98 0.80 -0.90
C ILE A 220 27.93 2.02 -0.83
N SER A 221 28.50 2.32 0.33
CA SER A 221 29.53 3.34 0.54
C SER A 221 30.93 2.78 0.27
#